data_087819f53bca7aba7d54285a68824b7b
#
_entry.id   087819f53bca7aba7d54285a68824b7b
#
_cell.length_a   1.000
_cell.length_b   1.000
_cell.length_c   1.000
_cell.angle_alpha   90.00
_cell.angle_beta   90.00
_cell.angle_gamma   90.00
#
_symmetry.space_group_name_H-M   'P 1'
#
loop_
_entity.id
_entity.type
_entity.pdbx_description
1 polymer ?
#
loop_
_entity_poly.entity_id
_entity_poly.type
_entity_poly.pdbx_seq_one_letter_code
_entity_poly.pdbx_strand_id
1 'polypeptide(L)'
;LARASESVAVAHARDVVSTERSLGIDIELPVNSWLTTHPMLASLASMQYAVTFFLFTGLTLLALWVRSPQYYSRARWTLVVMTLGALITYWTYPLAPPRLVPEFGITDAVAQHTSVYSHLFGTLANPYGAMPSMHTGWSVWVAFMLGTYVWRSWWARLIVIFHPILTIMTIIATGNHYVVDAIAG
;
A
#
# COMPACT_ATOMS: atom_id res chain seq x y z
N LEU A 1 -17.44 0.82 -20.43
CA LEU A 1 -17.10 1.48 -19.16
C LEU A 1 -15.67 1.13 -18.68
N ALA A 2 -15.25 -0.16 -18.73
CA ALA A 2 -13.92 -0.57 -18.26
C ALA A 2 -12.76 0.02 -19.09
N ARG A 3 -12.86 0.07 -20.43
CA ARG A 3 -11.79 0.60 -21.30
C ARG A 3 -11.59 2.13 -21.14
N ALA A 4 -12.67 2.88 -20.97
CA ALA A 4 -12.57 4.32 -20.76
C ALA A 4 -11.88 4.64 -19.42
N SER A 5 -12.16 3.86 -18.38
CA SER A 5 -11.46 4.00 -17.07
C SER A 5 -9.99 3.61 -17.12
N GLU A 6 -9.60 2.62 -17.93
CA GLU A 6 -8.21 2.21 -18.12
C GLU A 6 -7.37 3.32 -18.78
N SER A 7 -7.83 3.88 -19.89
CA SER A 7 -7.10 4.95 -20.59
C SER A 7 -6.92 6.20 -19.73
N VAL A 8 -7.93 6.55 -18.93
CA VAL A 8 -7.84 7.65 -17.96
C VAL A 8 -6.85 7.34 -16.86
N ALA A 9 -6.90 6.11 -16.30
CA ALA A 9 -6.00 5.70 -15.24
C ALA A 9 -4.52 5.67 -15.69
N VAL A 10 -4.25 5.28 -16.95
CA VAL A 10 -2.92 5.33 -17.55
C VAL A 10 -2.46 6.77 -17.83
N ALA A 11 -3.37 7.65 -18.24
CA ALA A 11 -3.03 9.08 -18.42
C ALA A 11 -2.61 9.69 -17.06
N HIS A 12 -3.37 9.46 -16.00
CA HIS A 12 -3.01 9.91 -14.65
C HIS A 12 -1.65 9.33 -14.19
N ALA A 13 -1.36 8.07 -14.55
CA ALA A 13 -0.08 7.44 -14.25
C ALA A 13 1.11 8.19 -14.90
N ARG A 14 0.96 8.63 -16.15
CA ARG A 14 1.97 9.44 -16.84
C ARG A 14 2.18 10.80 -16.17
N ASP A 15 1.09 11.45 -15.73
CA ASP A 15 1.15 12.72 -15.02
C ASP A 15 1.88 12.58 -13.69
N VAL A 16 1.60 11.50 -12.93
CA VAL A 16 2.30 11.19 -11.68
C VAL A 16 3.79 10.98 -11.92
N VAL A 17 4.18 10.11 -12.86
CA VAL A 17 5.60 9.87 -13.18
C VAL A 17 6.29 11.14 -13.69
N SER A 18 5.62 11.95 -14.50
CA SER A 18 6.16 13.25 -14.93
C SER A 18 6.44 14.17 -13.75
N THR A 19 5.53 14.19 -12.78
CA THR A 19 5.69 14.97 -11.55
C THR A 19 6.85 14.44 -10.70
N GLU A 20 6.95 13.14 -10.50
CA GLU A 20 8.04 12.51 -9.73
C GLU A 20 9.40 12.75 -10.38
N ARG A 21 9.50 12.67 -11.71
CA ARG A 21 10.72 13.01 -12.46
C ARG A 21 11.12 14.47 -12.28
N SER A 22 10.16 15.38 -12.32
CA SER A 22 10.43 16.81 -12.11
C SER A 22 10.95 17.12 -10.69
N LEU A 23 10.57 16.30 -9.71
CA LEU A 23 11.00 16.38 -8.32
C LEU A 23 12.25 15.53 -8.03
N GLY A 24 12.70 14.71 -8.97
CA GLY A 24 13.85 13.81 -8.80
C GLY A 24 13.61 12.68 -7.81
N ILE A 25 12.36 12.20 -7.68
CA ILE A 25 11.96 11.14 -6.73
C ILE A 25 11.43 9.88 -7.43
N ASP A 26 11.53 9.76 -8.74
CA ASP A 26 11.10 8.62 -9.55
C ASP A 26 12.04 7.42 -9.37
N ILE A 27 11.91 6.72 -8.26
CA ILE A 27 12.78 5.60 -7.86
C ILE A 27 12.19 4.21 -8.13
N GLU A 28 10.97 4.12 -8.67
CA GLU A 28 10.22 2.87 -8.83
C GLU A 28 10.99 1.87 -9.71
N LEU A 29 11.42 2.30 -10.88
CA LEU A 29 12.10 1.41 -11.83
C LEU A 29 13.43 0.86 -11.30
N PRO A 30 14.37 1.66 -10.77
CA PRO A 30 15.62 1.13 -10.23
C PRO A 30 15.40 0.22 -9.02
N VAL A 31 14.45 0.55 -8.13
CA VAL A 31 14.16 -0.25 -6.94
C VAL A 31 13.48 -1.57 -7.31
N ASN A 32 12.52 -1.56 -8.24
CA ASN A 32 11.86 -2.75 -8.76
C ASN A 32 12.84 -3.66 -9.52
N SER A 33 13.68 -3.08 -10.40
CA SER A 33 14.70 -3.84 -11.12
C SER A 33 15.69 -4.50 -10.16
N TRP A 34 16.11 -3.81 -9.11
CA TRP A 34 16.97 -4.39 -8.07
C TRP A 34 16.26 -5.54 -7.34
N LEU A 35 15.00 -5.37 -6.93
CA LEU A 35 14.25 -6.41 -6.22
C LEU A 35 14.11 -7.67 -7.07
N THR A 36 13.81 -7.54 -8.37
CA THR A 36 13.60 -8.68 -9.28
C THR A 36 14.87 -9.49 -9.54
N THR A 37 16.05 -8.92 -9.32
CA THR A 37 17.31 -9.68 -9.34
C THR A 37 17.55 -10.51 -8.07
N HIS A 38 16.68 -10.39 -7.04
CA HIS A 38 16.80 -11.09 -5.76
C HIS A 38 15.52 -11.90 -5.46
N PRO A 39 15.33 -13.10 -6.06
CA PRO A 39 14.06 -13.83 -6.01
C PRO A 39 13.52 -14.12 -4.60
N MET A 40 14.42 -14.40 -3.64
CA MET A 40 14.02 -14.63 -2.25
C MET A 40 13.44 -13.35 -1.61
N LEU A 41 14.08 -12.19 -1.83
CA LEU A 41 13.58 -10.91 -1.34
C LEU A 41 12.28 -10.52 -2.04
N ALA A 42 12.17 -10.75 -3.36
CA ALA A 42 10.95 -10.51 -4.12
C ALA A 42 9.79 -11.37 -3.60
N SER A 43 10.02 -12.63 -3.27
CA SER A 43 9.02 -13.50 -2.66
C SER A 43 8.60 -13.01 -1.28
N LEU A 44 9.54 -12.63 -0.41
CA LEU A 44 9.25 -12.08 0.92
C LEU A 44 8.47 -10.76 0.83
N ALA A 45 8.88 -9.85 -0.05
CA ALA A 45 8.19 -8.58 -0.29
C ALA A 45 6.76 -8.81 -0.81
N SER A 46 6.57 -9.75 -1.73
CA SER A 46 5.26 -10.09 -2.28
C SER A 46 4.34 -10.70 -1.22
N MET A 47 4.85 -11.55 -0.35
CA MET A 47 4.10 -12.10 0.80
C MET A 47 3.77 -11.00 1.81
N GLN A 48 4.72 -10.12 2.11
CA GLN A 48 4.50 -8.97 2.99
C GLN A 48 3.37 -8.08 2.43
N TYR A 49 3.42 -7.74 1.15
CA TYR A 49 2.37 -6.99 0.47
C TYR A 49 1.00 -7.66 0.59
N ALA A 50 0.91 -8.96 0.30
CA ALA A 50 -0.35 -9.67 0.24
C ALA A 50 -1.00 -9.92 1.60
N VAL A 51 -0.21 -10.12 2.67
CA VAL A 51 -0.70 -10.66 3.95
C VAL A 51 -0.69 -9.62 5.06
N THR A 52 0.38 -8.82 5.21
CA THR A 52 0.58 -8.02 6.42
C THR A 52 -0.43 -6.89 6.57
N PHE A 53 -0.91 -6.36 5.47
CA PHE A 53 -1.93 -5.34 5.41
C PHE A 53 -3.19 -5.71 6.22
N PHE A 54 -3.79 -6.87 5.94
CA PHE A 54 -4.97 -7.35 6.66
C PHE A 54 -4.62 -7.90 8.04
N LEU A 55 -3.53 -8.66 8.14
CA LEU A 55 -3.13 -9.31 9.38
C LEU A 55 -2.86 -8.29 10.48
N PHE A 56 -1.99 -7.31 10.24
CA PHE A 56 -1.65 -6.33 11.28
C PHE A 56 -2.81 -5.40 11.61
N THR A 57 -3.65 -5.05 10.64
CA THR A 57 -4.88 -4.28 10.91
C THR A 57 -5.84 -5.06 11.80
N GLY A 58 -6.10 -6.33 11.50
CA GLY A 58 -6.95 -7.19 12.33
C GLY A 58 -6.38 -7.41 13.73
N LEU A 59 -5.08 -7.68 13.84
CA LEU A 59 -4.39 -7.84 15.13
C LEU A 59 -4.40 -6.55 15.96
N THR A 60 -4.31 -5.39 15.31
CA THR A 60 -4.39 -4.08 15.97
C THR A 60 -5.79 -3.85 16.54
N LEU A 61 -6.84 -4.12 15.76
CA LEU A 61 -8.21 -4.03 16.25
C LEU A 61 -8.46 -4.99 17.43
N LEU A 62 -7.97 -6.23 17.33
CA LEU A 62 -8.07 -7.20 18.42
C LEU A 62 -7.31 -6.74 19.67
N ALA A 63 -6.09 -6.23 19.51
CA ALA A 63 -5.28 -5.73 20.62
C ALA A 63 -5.96 -4.54 21.33
N LEU A 64 -6.55 -3.62 20.55
CA LEU A 64 -7.32 -2.51 21.11
C LEU A 64 -8.57 -2.99 21.83
N TRP A 65 -9.29 -3.93 21.26
CA TRP A 65 -10.49 -4.49 21.89
C TRP A 65 -10.19 -5.14 23.24
N VAL A 66 -9.09 -5.87 23.33
CA VAL A 66 -8.70 -6.59 24.55
C VAL A 66 -8.00 -5.68 25.58
N ARG A 67 -7.07 -4.82 25.14
CA ARG A 67 -6.19 -4.07 26.06
C ARG A 67 -6.59 -2.64 26.28
N SER A 68 -7.37 -2.06 25.37
CA SER A 68 -7.73 -0.62 25.41
C SER A 68 -9.12 -0.39 24.81
N PRO A 69 -10.18 -1.08 25.34
CA PRO A 69 -11.52 -1.09 24.74
C PRO A 69 -12.15 0.31 24.63
N GLN A 70 -11.76 1.25 25.48
CA GLN A 70 -12.23 2.64 25.43
C GLN A 70 -11.81 3.37 24.14
N TYR A 71 -10.76 2.92 23.46
CA TYR A 71 -10.27 3.50 22.18
C TYR A 71 -10.73 2.72 20.96
N TYR A 72 -11.26 1.50 21.13
CA TYR A 72 -11.64 0.62 20.03
C TYR A 72 -12.63 1.25 19.04
N SER A 73 -13.68 1.87 19.54
CA SER A 73 -14.70 2.49 18.70
C SER A 73 -14.11 3.61 17.83
N ARG A 74 -13.27 4.47 18.43
CA ARG A 74 -12.59 5.55 17.72
C ARG A 74 -11.66 5.00 16.64
N ALA A 75 -10.83 4.01 16.98
CA ALA A 75 -9.91 3.37 16.05
C ALA A 75 -10.63 2.74 14.85
N ARG A 76 -11.70 1.99 15.10
CA ARG A 76 -12.52 1.39 14.06
C ARG A 76 -13.13 2.44 13.12
N TRP A 77 -13.72 3.50 13.67
CA TRP A 77 -14.33 4.52 12.84
C TRP A 77 -13.30 5.33 12.06
N THR A 78 -12.13 5.61 12.63
CA THR A 78 -11.02 6.25 11.88
C THR A 78 -10.61 5.40 10.69
N LEU A 79 -10.45 4.07 10.87
CA LEU A 79 -10.13 3.15 9.79
C LEU A 79 -11.21 3.14 8.71
N VAL A 80 -12.49 3.10 9.11
CA VAL A 80 -13.64 3.13 8.18
C VAL A 80 -13.66 4.42 7.36
N VAL A 81 -13.55 5.58 8.02
CA VAL A 81 -13.58 6.89 7.34
C VAL A 81 -12.41 7.04 6.37
N MET A 82 -11.20 6.65 6.79
CA MET A 82 -10.00 6.66 5.94
C MET A 82 -10.18 5.77 4.71
N THR A 83 -10.69 4.55 4.90
CA THR A 83 -10.93 3.60 3.80
C THR A 83 -12.02 4.13 2.85
N LEU A 84 -13.12 4.68 3.35
CA LEU A 84 -14.15 5.29 2.51
C LEU A 84 -13.63 6.48 1.73
N GLY A 85 -12.79 7.33 2.33
CA GLY A 85 -12.12 8.43 1.64
C GLY A 85 -11.26 7.93 0.48
N ALA A 86 -10.45 6.89 0.70
CA ALA A 86 -9.66 6.27 -0.35
C ALA A 86 -10.53 5.69 -1.48
N LEU A 87 -11.64 5.00 -1.15
CA LEU A 87 -12.56 4.46 -2.16
C LEU A 87 -13.20 5.56 -3.01
N ILE A 88 -13.56 6.70 -2.41
CA ILE A 88 -14.06 7.87 -3.16
C ILE A 88 -13.00 8.37 -4.13
N THR A 89 -11.74 8.47 -3.68
CA THR A 89 -10.63 8.90 -4.56
C THR A 89 -10.40 7.90 -5.68
N TYR A 90 -10.43 6.59 -5.44
CA TYR A 90 -10.30 5.57 -6.51
C TYR A 90 -11.39 5.69 -7.57
N TRP A 91 -12.56 6.13 -7.20
CA TRP A 91 -13.65 6.34 -8.14
C TRP A 91 -13.51 7.65 -8.92
N THR A 92 -13.09 8.73 -8.28
CA THR A 92 -12.97 10.07 -8.90
C THR A 92 -11.65 10.30 -9.61
N TYR A 93 -10.57 9.64 -9.16
CA TYR A 93 -9.24 9.73 -9.72
C TYR A 93 -8.62 8.33 -9.85
N PRO A 94 -9.07 7.52 -10.82
CA PRO A 94 -8.47 6.20 -11.05
C PRO A 94 -7.01 6.37 -11.48
N LEU A 95 -6.09 5.65 -10.84
CA LEU A 95 -4.66 5.67 -11.11
C LEU A 95 -4.17 4.25 -11.37
N ALA A 96 -3.59 4.02 -12.56
CA ALA A 96 -2.97 2.74 -12.87
C ALA A 96 -1.64 2.60 -12.11
N PRO A 97 -1.44 1.52 -11.34
CA PRO A 97 -0.16 1.27 -10.68
C PRO A 97 0.96 1.06 -11.70
N PRO A 98 2.23 1.29 -11.32
CA PRO A 98 3.38 1.21 -12.24
C PRO A 98 3.45 -0.08 -13.06
N ARG A 99 3.17 -1.23 -12.45
CA ARG A 99 3.20 -2.56 -13.07
C ARG A 99 2.18 -2.76 -14.21
N LEU A 100 1.11 -1.95 -14.26
CA LEU A 100 0.08 -2.04 -15.31
C LEU A 100 0.34 -1.08 -16.49
N VAL A 101 1.42 -0.33 -16.46
CA VAL A 101 1.82 0.59 -17.53
C VAL A 101 3.08 0.04 -18.22
N PRO A 102 2.95 -0.70 -19.34
CA PRO A 102 4.08 -1.42 -19.95
C PRO A 102 5.27 -0.53 -20.31
N GLU A 103 5.03 0.72 -20.68
CA GLU A 103 6.06 1.68 -21.08
C GLU A 103 7.01 2.07 -19.93
N PHE A 104 6.64 1.81 -18.65
CA PHE A 104 7.51 2.08 -17.50
C PHE A 104 8.51 0.96 -17.24
N GLY A 105 8.34 -0.21 -17.86
CA GLY A 105 9.28 -1.34 -17.74
C GLY A 105 9.31 -1.97 -16.35
N ILE A 106 8.30 -1.74 -15.53
CA ILE A 106 8.20 -2.22 -14.14
C ILE A 106 7.56 -3.60 -14.10
N THR A 107 8.19 -4.51 -13.38
CA THR A 107 7.75 -5.90 -13.25
C THR A 107 6.75 -6.04 -12.10
N ASP A 108 5.65 -6.78 -12.33
CA ASP A 108 4.73 -7.18 -11.27
C ASP A 108 5.33 -8.31 -10.41
N ALA A 109 6.08 -7.94 -9.38
CA ALA A 109 6.71 -8.91 -8.50
C ALA A 109 5.69 -9.73 -7.70
N VAL A 110 4.53 -9.15 -7.36
CA VAL A 110 3.49 -9.85 -6.60
C VAL A 110 2.88 -10.97 -7.44
N ALA A 111 2.53 -10.71 -8.69
CA ALA A 111 1.98 -11.73 -9.58
C ALA A 111 2.99 -12.86 -9.87
N GLN A 112 4.29 -12.55 -9.90
CA GLN A 112 5.34 -13.54 -10.15
C GLN A 112 5.63 -14.46 -8.96
N HIS A 113 5.48 -13.98 -7.72
CA HIS A 113 5.96 -14.69 -6.53
C HIS A 113 4.86 -15.15 -5.57
N THR A 114 3.61 -14.74 -5.75
CA THR A 114 2.51 -15.22 -4.91
C THR A 114 1.17 -15.26 -5.66
N SER A 115 0.45 -16.35 -5.50
CA SER A 115 -0.95 -16.48 -5.94
C SER A 115 -1.95 -16.07 -4.85
N VAL A 116 -1.50 -15.83 -3.62
CA VAL A 116 -2.38 -15.52 -2.48
C VAL A 116 -3.23 -14.30 -2.75
N TYR A 117 -2.62 -13.22 -3.26
CA TYR A 117 -3.36 -11.99 -3.55
C TYR A 117 -4.40 -12.20 -4.67
N SER A 118 -4.04 -12.87 -5.76
CA SER A 118 -4.94 -13.12 -6.88
C SER A 118 -6.11 -14.04 -6.48
N HIS A 119 -5.88 -15.06 -5.67
CA HIS A 119 -6.92 -15.96 -5.19
C HIS A 119 -7.89 -15.29 -4.21
N LEU A 120 -7.40 -14.43 -3.31
CA LEU A 120 -8.24 -13.80 -2.29
C LEU A 120 -8.93 -12.53 -2.77
N PHE A 121 -8.28 -11.75 -3.63
CA PHE A 121 -8.72 -10.38 -3.95
C PHE A 121 -8.78 -10.07 -5.45
N GLY A 122 -8.28 -10.93 -6.33
CA GLY A 122 -8.11 -10.65 -7.75
C GLY A 122 -9.40 -10.26 -8.50
N THR A 123 -10.56 -10.71 -8.02
CA THR A 123 -11.88 -10.34 -8.59
C THR A 123 -12.55 -9.15 -7.90
N LEU A 124 -12.12 -8.81 -6.67
CA LEU A 124 -12.72 -7.77 -5.84
C LEU A 124 -11.90 -6.47 -5.84
N ALA A 125 -10.59 -6.56 -6.09
CA ALA A 125 -9.72 -5.40 -6.08
C ALA A 125 -9.91 -4.54 -7.34
N ASN A 126 -10.03 -3.23 -7.15
CA ASN A 126 -9.96 -2.28 -8.26
C ASN A 126 -8.50 -2.18 -8.74
N PRO A 127 -8.18 -2.61 -9.98
CA PRO A 127 -6.81 -2.58 -10.48
C PRO A 127 -6.25 -1.16 -10.64
N TYR A 128 -7.12 -0.15 -10.72
CA TYR A 128 -6.77 1.26 -10.91
C TYR A 128 -6.90 2.08 -9.62
N GLY A 129 -6.88 1.45 -8.48
CA GLY A 129 -6.94 2.10 -7.17
C GLY A 129 -5.56 2.27 -6.54
N ALA A 130 -4.61 2.90 -7.25
CA ALA A 130 -3.29 3.11 -6.68
C ALA A 130 -3.24 4.30 -5.70
N MET A 131 -3.93 5.39 -5.96
CA MET A 131 -3.87 6.63 -5.15
C MET A 131 -5.17 6.95 -4.44
N PRO A 132 -5.15 7.21 -3.12
CA PRO A 132 -4.01 7.09 -2.19
C PRO A 132 -3.71 5.64 -1.84
N SER A 133 -2.46 5.34 -1.43
CA SER A 133 -2.09 3.99 -1.02
C SER A 133 -2.75 3.59 0.30
N MET A 134 -3.72 2.68 0.26
CA MET A 134 -4.29 2.12 1.49
C MET A 134 -3.29 1.28 2.29
N HIS A 135 -2.29 0.68 1.63
CA HIS A 135 -1.22 -0.05 2.32
C HIS A 135 -0.44 0.90 3.24
N THR A 136 -0.08 2.10 2.75
CA THR A 136 0.56 3.12 3.57
C THR A 136 -0.38 3.62 4.66
N GLY A 137 -1.58 4.05 4.30
CA GLY A 137 -2.54 4.61 5.27
C GLY A 137 -2.85 3.67 6.43
N TRP A 138 -3.14 2.39 6.12
CA TRP A 138 -3.42 1.40 7.17
C TRP A 138 -2.19 1.05 7.99
N SER A 139 -0.99 0.99 7.38
CA SER A 139 0.25 0.71 8.13
C SER A 139 0.61 1.85 9.09
N VAL A 140 0.42 3.10 8.67
CA VAL A 140 0.57 4.28 9.54
C VAL A 140 -0.49 4.27 10.65
N TRP A 141 -1.75 3.94 10.31
CA TRP A 141 -2.81 3.79 11.30
C TRP A 141 -2.48 2.70 12.34
N VAL A 142 -1.97 1.53 11.91
CA VAL A 142 -1.50 0.46 12.81
C VAL A 142 -0.42 0.98 13.75
N ALA A 143 0.60 1.64 13.21
CA ALA A 143 1.71 2.18 14.00
C ALA A 143 1.22 3.22 15.02
N PHE A 144 0.35 4.12 14.61
CA PHE A 144 -0.23 5.15 15.47
C PHE A 144 -1.08 4.53 16.60
N MET A 145 -1.97 3.60 16.26
CA MET A 145 -2.88 2.99 17.25
C MET A 145 -2.13 2.13 18.27
N LEU A 146 -1.21 1.27 17.81
CA LEU A 146 -0.42 0.44 18.72
C LEU A 146 0.54 1.29 19.57
N GLY A 147 1.25 2.23 18.96
CA GLY A 147 2.23 3.07 19.65
C GLY A 147 1.62 4.06 20.64
N THR A 148 0.37 4.47 20.41
CA THR A 148 -0.33 5.42 21.28
C THR A 148 -1.13 4.75 22.40
N TYR A 149 -1.86 3.68 22.05
CA TYR A 149 -2.90 3.14 22.95
C TYR A 149 -2.57 1.76 23.52
N VAL A 150 -1.64 1.01 22.94
CA VAL A 150 -1.33 -0.36 23.38
C VAL A 150 0.09 -0.46 23.97
N TRP A 151 1.10 0.03 23.26
CA TRP A 151 2.51 -0.11 23.63
C TRP A 151 3.11 1.22 24.09
N ARG A 152 3.47 1.29 25.37
CA ARG A 152 3.99 2.52 25.99
C ARG A 152 5.50 2.64 25.98
N SER A 153 6.23 1.52 25.84
CA SER A 153 7.69 1.55 25.82
C SER A 153 8.22 2.15 24.52
N TRP A 154 9.29 2.89 24.59
CA TRP A 154 9.89 3.52 23.41
C TRP A 154 10.42 2.49 22.39
N TRP A 155 10.95 1.36 22.85
CA TRP A 155 11.37 0.27 21.97
C TRP A 155 10.21 -0.30 21.16
N ALA A 156 9.08 -0.53 21.80
CA ALA A 156 7.88 -1.01 21.10
C ALA A 156 7.39 0.02 20.07
N ARG A 157 7.51 1.31 20.36
CA ARG A 157 7.19 2.38 19.40
C ARG A 157 8.12 2.39 18.19
N LEU A 158 9.41 2.12 18.38
CA LEU A 158 10.35 1.97 17.25
C LEU A 158 9.96 0.79 16.35
N ILE A 159 9.58 -0.36 16.93
CA ILE A 159 9.14 -1.54 16.17
C ILE A 159 7.90 -1.21 15.34
N VAL A 160 6.89 -0.53 15.90
CA VAL A 160 5.69 -0.20 15.14
C VAL A 160 5.92 0.85 14.06
N ILE A 161 6.87 1.77 14.23
CA ILE A 161 7.26 2.75 13.21
C ILE A 161 7.98 2.06 12.04
N PHE A 162 8.71 0.98 12.30
CA PHE A 162 9.37 0.21 11.24
C PHE A 162 8.36 -0.41 10.26
N HIS A 163 7.14 -0.76 10.74
CA HIS A 163 6.11 -1.37 9.89
C HIS A 163 5.69 -0.48 8.68
N PRO A 164 5.27 0.79 8.83
CA PRO A 164 4.95 1.63 7.67
C PRO A 164 6.14 1.90 6.77
N ILE A 165 7.35 2.04 7.31
CA ILE A 165 8.56 2.22 6.50
C ILE A 165 8.77 1.00 5.60
N LEU A 166 8.73 -0.21 6.18
CA LEU A 166 8.85 -1.45 5.41
C LEU A 166 7.72 -1.59 4.39
N THR A 167 6.50 -1.21 4.74
CA THR A 167 5.36 -1.25 3.83
C THR A 167 5.56 -0.33 2.64
N ILE A 168 5.97 0.93 2.86
CA ILE A 168 6.25 1.88 1.78
C ILE A 168 7.35 1.36 0.84
N MET A 169 8.45 0.85 1.40
CA MET A 169 9.52 0.26 0.59
C MET A 169 9.01 -0.92 -0.24
N THR A 170 8.20 -1.79 0.35
CA THR A 170 7.66 -2.96 -0.33
C THR A 170 6.71 -2.59 -1.47
N ILE A 171 5.77 -1.68 -1.25
CA ILE A 171 4.76 -1.34 -2.28
C ILE A 171 5.38 -0.65 -3.50
N ILE A 172 6.45 0.14 -3.30
CA ILE A 172 7.24 0.75 -4.38
C ILE A 172 8.07 -0.34 -5.09
N ALA A 173 8.84 -1.13 -4.34
CA ALA A 173 9.74 -2.14 -4.90
C ALA A 173 8.99 -3.24 -5.68
N THR A 174 7.78 -3.58 -5.29
CA THR A 174 6.95 -4.58 -5.98
C THR A 174 6.20 -4.03 -7.20
N GLY A 175 6.33 -2.73 -7.52
CA GLY A 175 5.70 -2.10 -8.68
C GLY A 175 4.21 -1.82 -8.51
N ASN A 176 3.72 -1.80 -7.27
CA ASN A 176 2.29 -1.60 -6.99
C ASN A 176 1.91 -0.14 -6.76
N HIS A 177 2.87 0.71 -6.36
CA HIS A 177 2.64 2.10 -6.00
C HIS A 177 3.78 3.00 -6.46
N TYR A 178 3.46 4.27 -6.68
CA TYR A 178 4.40 5.39 -6.88
C TYR A 178 4.83 5.97 -5.52
N VAL A 179 5.91 6.76 -5.49
CA VAL A 179 6.31 7.49 -4.28
C VAL A 179 5.24 8.49 -3.85
N VAL A 180 4.66 9.22 -4.82
CA VAL A 180 3.62 10.23 -4.53
C VAL A 180 2.36 9.60 -3.96
N ASP A 181 1.90 8.48 -4.49
CA ASP A 181 0.69 7.83 -3.97
C ASP A 181 0.94 7.15 -2.61
N ALA A 182 2.17 6.69 -2.35
CA ALA A 182 2.58 6.20 -1.04
C ALA A 182 2.60 7.33 0.02
N ILE A 183 3.00 8.54 -0.35
CA ILE A 183 2.97 9.71 0.54
C ILE A 183 1.52 10.18 0.79
N ALA A 184 0.65 10.07 -0.21
CA ALA A 184 -0.76 10.46 -0.09
C ALA A 184 -1.61 9.51 0.77
N GLY A 185 -1.14 8.29 1.03
CA GLY A 185 -1.79 7.28 1.90
C GLY A 185 -1.40 7.46 3.35
#